data_df0207168df1cb8d610fafa02aed754b
#
_entry.id   df0207168df1cb8d610fafa02aed754b
#
_cell.length_a   1.000
_cell.length_b   1.000
_cell.length_c   1.000
_cell.angle_alpha   90.00
_cell.angle_beta   90.00
_cell.angle_gamma   90.00
#
_symmetry.space_group_name_H-M   'P 1'
#
loop_
_entity.id
_entity.type
_entity.pdbx_description
1 polymer ?
#
loop_
_entity_poly.entity_id
_entity_poly.type
_entity_poly.pdbx_seq_one_letter_code
_entity_poly.pdbx_strand_id
1 'polypeptide(L)'
;MTPYGSRVIKMASQTSKESLITAKSLNKMYGPHLALDDINLDIPPGAIGILGPNGAGKSTFFKCLLGLIKTTSGEGSVLGHDIKTEGHLIRAKIGYMPEYDSLDPGLTAIDQVRYSGELLGMNPASATQRAHEVLQYVGL
;
A
#
# COMPACT_ATOMS: atom_id res chain seq x y z
N MET A 1 23.46 -27.70 -3.69
CA MET A 1 22.23 -26.92 -3.66
C MET A 1 22.22 -26.16 -2.36
N THR A 2 22.63 -24.91 -2.35
CA THR A 2 22.74 -24.06 -1.15
C THR A 2 21.41 -23.32 -0.98
N PRO A 3 20.77 -23.31 0.20
CA PRO A 3 19.55 -22.56 0.40
C PRO A 3 19.86 -21.07 0.43
N TYR A 4 19.12 -20.31 -0.34
CA TYR A 4 19.17 -18.85 -0.37
C TYR A 4 18.79 -18.33 1.03
N GLY A 5 19.78 -17.82 1.74
CA GLY A 5 19.60 -17.22 3.06
C GLY A 5 18.73 -15.98 3.00
N SER A 6 17.69 -15.97 3.80
CA SER A 6 16.83 -14.81 4.08
C SER A 6 17.69 -13.64 4.58
N ARG A 7 17.87 -12.62 3.74
CA ARG A 7 18.45 -11.35 4.19
C ARG A 7 17.41 -10.54 4.93
N VAL A 8 17.47 -10.62 6.24
CA VAL A 8 16.72 -9.78 7.18
C VAL A 8 17.10 -8.31 6.96
N ILE A 9 16.10 -7.48 6.69
CA ILE A 9 16.25 -6.02 6.68
C ILE A 9 16.40 -5.57 8.12
N LYS A 10 17.63 -5.23 8.58
CA LYS A 10 17.87 -4.56 9.86
C LYS A 10 17.63 -3.07 9.65
N MET A 11 16.52 -2.55 10.15
CA MET A 11 16.35 -1.11 10.37
C MET A 11 16.70 -0.78 11.82
N ALA A 12 17.56 0.22 12.02
CA ALA A 12 17.91 0.72 13.33
C ALA A 12 16.71 1.41 13.99
N SER A 13 16.40 0.98 15.20
CA SER A 13 15.41 1.59 16.08
C SER A 13 15.84 3.01 16.43
N GLN A 14 15.03 4.01 16.07
CA GLN A 14 15.07 5.35 16.67
C GLN A 14 13.71 5.68 17.26
N THR A 15 13.77 6.05 18.51
CA THR A 15 12.79 6.59 19.48
C THR A 15 11.52 7.24 18.90
N SER A 16 10.36 6.75 19.37
CA SER A 16 9.06 7.38 19.63
C SER A 16 8.66 8.66 18.85
N LYS A 17 8.47 8.57 17.54
CA LYS A 17 7.40 9.23 16.81
C LYS A 17 6.34 8.16 16.54
N GLU A 18 5.06 8.48 16.71
CA GLU A 18 3.98 7.55 16.40
C GLU A 18 4.21 6.93 15.04
N SER A 19 4.42 5.61 15.00
CA SER A 19 4.64 4.91 13.76
C SER A 19 3.37 4.95 12.92
N LEU A 20 3.47 5.38 11.67
CA LEU A 20 2.34 5.38 10.74
C LEU A 20 1.96 3.97 10.31
N ILE A 21 2.95 3.07 10.25
CA ILE A 21 2.75 1.66 9.86
C ILE A 21 3.51 0.80 10.84
N THR A 22 2.84 -0.22 11.36
CA THR A 22 3.47 -1.26 12.18
C THR A 22 3.21 -2.63 11.59
N ALA A 23 4.17 -3.53 11.70
CA ALA A 23 4.00 -4.94 11.41
C ALA A 23 4.75 -5.75 12.45
N LYS A 24 4.10 -6.81 12.98
CA LYS A 24 4.66 -7.73 13.96
C LYS A 24 4.44 -9.16 13.51
N SER A 25 5.54 -9.88 13.31
CA SER A 25 5.57 -11.27 12.85
C SER A 25 4.59 -11.52 11.68
N LEU A 26 4.57 -10.57 10.73
CA LEU A 26 3.64 -10.61 9.62
C LEU A 26 4.06 -11.64 8.59
N ASN A 27 3.19 -12.62 8.35
CA ASN A 27 3.43 -13.69 7.40
C ASN A 27 2.34 -13.75 6.34
N LYS A 28 2.75 -14.12 5.10
CA LYS A 28 1.83 -14.40 4.02
C LYS A 28 2.26 -15.60 3.22
N MET A 29 1.38 -16.59 3.15
CA MET A 29 1.54 -17.76 2.30
C MET A 29 0.50 -17.77 1.18
N TYR A 30 0.91 -18.25 0.01
CA TYR A 30 0.05 -18.61 -1.12
C TYR A 30 0.24 -20.11 -1.40
N GLY A 31 -0.67 -20.93 -0.85
CA GLY A 31 -0.46 -22.37 -0.85
C GLY A 31 0.89 -22.71 -0.15
N PRO A 32 1.80 -23.44 -0.81
CA PRO A 32 3.12 -23.76 -0.26
C PRO A 32 4.15 -22.62 -0.36
N HIS A 33 3.83 -21.54 -1.07
CA HIS A 33 4.76 -20.42 -1.31
C HIS A 33 4.69 -19.40 -0.18
N LEU A 34 5.81 -19.20 0.53
CA LEU A 34 5.97 -18.18 1.56
C LEU A 34 6.37 -16.86 0.90
N ALA A 35 5.46 -15.90 0.86
CA ALA A 35 5.66 -14.60 0.21
C ALA A 35 6.13 -13.51 1.20
N LEU A 36 5.71 -13.59 2.47
CA LEU A 36 6.21 -12.75 3.57
C LEU A 36 6.57 -13.68 4.73
N ASP A 37 7.78 -13.51 5.25
CA ASP A 37 8.34 -14.33 6.33
C ASP A 37 8.73 -13.44 7.51
N ASP A 38 7.99 -13.56 8.60
CA ASP A 38 8.23 -12.89 9.90
C ASP A 38 8.60 -11.40 9.77
N ILE A 39 7.82 -10.64 9.02
CA ILE A 39 8.09 -9.22 8.82
C ILE A 39 7.80 -8.45 10.12
N ASN A 40 8.84 -7.82 10.64
CA ASN A 40 8.79 -6.99 11.84
C ASN A 40 9.34 -5.61 11.49
N LEU A 41 8.50 -4.57 11.54
CA LEU A 41 8.91 -3.20 11.24
C LEU A 41 7.96 -2.16 11.83
N ASP A 42 8.53 -0.98 12.06
CA ASP A 42 7.85 0.24 12.45
C ASP A 42 8.28 1.35 11.47
N ILE A 43 7.31 1.93 10.76
CA ILE A 43 7.56 2.98 9.78
C ILE A 43 7.04 4.32 10.33
N PRO A 44 7.94 5.26 10.62
CA PRO A 44 7.57 6.61 11.04
C PRO A 44 7.08 7.45 9.84
N PRO A 45 6.52 8.65 10.08
CA PRO A 45 6.25 9.63 9.03
C PRO A 45 7.51 9.98 8.23
N GLY A 46 7.37 10.13 6.91
CA GLY A 46 8.45 10.54 6.02
C GLY A 46 8.42 9.82 4.67
N ALA A 47 9.41 10.10 3.84
CA ALA A 47 9.64 9.39 2.59
C ALA A 47 10.46 8.13 2.87
N ILE A 48 9.86 6.96 2.69
CA ILE A 48 10.46 5.66 3.00
C ILE A 48 10.55 4.83 1.72
N GLY A 49 11.73 4.28 1.46
CA GLY A 49 11.97 3.34 0.36
C GLY A 49 12.02 1.89 0.86
N ILE A 50 11.26 1.00 0.21
CA ILE A 50 11.36 -0.45 0.41
C ILE A 50 12.12 -1.03 -0.77
N LEU A 51 13.33 -1.51 -0.51
CA LEU A 51 14.22 -2.06 -1.53
C LEU A 51 14.28 -3.58 -1.45
N GLY A 52 14.41 -4.22 -2.60
CA GLY A 52 14.56 -5.67 -2.69
C GLY A 52 14.39 -6.16 -4.14
N PRO A 53 14.88 -7.36 -4.45
CA PRO A 53 14.76 -7.96 -5.80
C PRO A 53 13.29 -8.20 -6.18
N ASN A 54 13.06 -8.51 -7.47
CA ASN A 54 11.76 -8.98 -7.92
C ASN A 54 11.41 -10.30 -7.22
N GLY A 55 10.16 -10.45 -6.81
CA GLY A 55 9.72 -11.60 -6.02
C GLY A 55 10.00 -11.53 -4.51
N ALA A 56 10.65 -10.47 -4.00
CA ALA A 56 10.93 -10.32 -2.56
C ALA A 56 9.69 -10.04 -1.69
N GLY A 57 8.49 -10.05 -2.24
CA GLY A 57 7.26 -9.84 -1.49
C GLY A 57 6.81 -8.37 -1.32
N LYS A 58 7.50 -7.39 -1.92
CA LYS A 58 7.18 -5.96 -1.77
C LYS A 58 5.70 -5.65 -2.06
N SER A 59 5.21 -6.04 -3.24
CA SER A 59 3.82 -5.81 -3.64
C SER A 59 2.83 -6.58 -2.76
N THR A 60 3.20 -7.78 -2.30
CA THR A 60 2.41 -8.56 -1.34
C THR A 60 2.31 -7.84 -0.01
N PHE A 61 3.41 -7.28 0.48
CA PHE A 61 3.44 -6.51 1.71
C PHE A 61 2.50 -5.29 1.65
N PHE A 62 2.60 -4.46 0.59
CA PHE A 62 1.68 -3.34 0.39
C PHE A 62 0.22 -3.78 0.32
N LYS A 63 -0.10 -4.86 -0.40
CA LYS A 63 -1.46 -5.38 -0.47
C LYS A 63 -1.99 -5.86 0.88
N CYS A 64 -1.13 -6.43 1.74
CA CYS A 64 -1.48 -6.78 3.12
C CYS A 64 -1.78 -5.53 3.95
N LEU A 65 -0.91 -4.51 3.90
CA LEU A 65 -1.08 -3.25 4.62
C LEU A 65 -2.40 -2.53 4.24
N LEU A 66 -2.76 -2.58 2.97
CA LEU A 66 -4.00 -1.99 2.46
C LEU A 66 -5.25 -2.82 2.77
N GLY A 67 -5.10 -3.99 3.39
CA GLY A 67 -6.20 -4.93 3.61
C GLY A 67 -6.83 -5.47 2.32
N LEU A 68 -6.09 -5.43 1.19
CA LEU A 68 -6.53 -5.99 -0.10
C LEU A 68 -6.40 -7.51 -0.12
N ILE A 69 -5.46 -8.05 0.62
CA ILE A 69 -5.27 -9.49 0.81
C ILE A 69 -5.10 -9.79 2.30
N LYS A 70 -5.64 -10.92 2.74
CA LYS A 70 -5.52 -11.36 4.14
C LYS A 70 -4.12 -11.88 4.40
N THR A 71 -3.55 -11.52 5.54
CA THR A 71 -2.32 -12.12 6.08
C THR A 71 -2.59 -13.55 6.53
N THR A 72 -1.55 -14.39 6.55
CA THR A 72 -1.66 -15.77 7.10
C THR A 72 -1.55 -15.74 8.62
N SER A 73 -0.61 -14.95 9.16
CA SER A 73 -0.44 -14.73 10.60
C SER A 73 0.25 -13.39 10.85
N GLY A 74 0.46 -13.05 12.12
CA GLY A 74 1.04 -11.78 12.55
C GLY A 74 0.01 -10.66 12.61
N GLU A 75 0.45 -9.48 12.99
CA GLU A 75 -0.37 -8.30 13.19
C GLU A 75 0.20 -7.11 12.43
N GLY A 76 -0.61 -6.11 12.17
CA GLY A 76 -0.17 -4.86 11.60
C GLY A 76 -1.21 -3.77 11.69
N SER A 77 -0.75 -2.54 11.69
CA SER A 77 -1.62 -1.37 11.65
C SER A 77 -1.11 -0.34 10.66
N VAL A 78 -2.02 0.45 10.12
CA VAL A 78 -1.73 1.59 9.25
C VAL A 78 -2.58 2.76 9.72
N LEU A 79 -1.94 3.88 10.04
CA LEU A 79 -2.61 5.06 10.61
C LEU A 79 -3.48 4.74 11.85
N GLY A 80 -3.01 3.78 12.68
CA GLY A 80 -3.72 3.30 13.86
C GLY A 80 -4.85 2.29 13.60
N HIS A 81 -5.14 1.95 12.33
CA HIS A 81 -6.17 0.99 11.95
C HIS A 81 -5.60 -0.41 11.71
N ASP A 82 -6.27 -1.44 12.21
CA ASP A 82 -5.88 -2.82 12.03
C ASP A 82 -6.06 -3.29 10.56
N ILE A 83 -5.01 -3.88 9.98
CA ILE A 83 -4.99 -4.32 8.57
C ILE A 83 -5.94 -5.48 8.27
N LYS A 84 -6.36 -6.25 9.28
CA LYS A 84 -7.23 -7.42 9.09
C LYS A 84 -8.72 -7.07 9.12
N THR A 85 -9.08 -6.10 9.96
CA THR A 85 -10.48 -5.79 10.28
C THR A 85 -10.92 -4.43 9.76
N GLU A 86 -10.00 -3.46 9.63
CA GLU A 86 -10.30 -2.07 9.31
C GLU A 86 -9.73 -1.62 7.95
N GLY A 87 -9.48 -2.55 7.03
CA GLY A 87 -8.90 -2.24 5.72
C GLY A 87 -9.67 -1.17 4.92
N HIS A 88 -10.99 -1.05 5.10
CA HIS A 88 -11.80 0.01 4.46
C HIS A 88 -11.47 1.40 5.00
N LEU A 89 -11.21 1.55 6.31
CA LEU A 89 -10.79 2.81 6.93
C LEU A 89 -9.37 3.20 6.50
N ILE A 90 -8.48 2.21 6.35
CA ILE A 90 -7.14 2.42 5.82
C ILE A 90 -7.24 2.98 4.40
N ARG A 91 -7.95 2.30 3.49
CA ARG A 91 -8.08 2.72 2.09
C ARG A 91 -8.77 4.07 1.90
N ALA A 92 -9.65 4.46 2.82
CA ALA A 92 -10.26 5.81 2.81
C ALA A 92 -9.26 6.94 3.08
N LYS A 93 -8.09 6.64 3.65
CA LYS A 93 -7.06 7.63 4.04
C LYS A 93 -5.79 7.57 3.21
N ILE A 94 -5.65 6.61 2.30
CA ILE A 94 -4.41 6.34 1.57
C ILE A 94 -4.67 6.36 0.07
N GLY A 95 -3.78 7.03 -0.68
CA GLY A 95 -3.63 6.83 -2.12
C GLY A 95 -2.67 5.68 -2.40
N TYR A 96 -3.05 4.77 -3.29
CA TYR A 96 -2.21 3.66 -3.74
C TYR A 96 -2.00 3.75 -5.25
N MET A 97 -0.73 3.79 -5.65
CA MET A 97 -0.34 3.73 -7.06
C MET A 97 0.34 2.37 -7.30
N PRO A 98 -0.31 1.45 -8.01
CA PRO A 98 0.26 0.14 -8.33
C PRO A 98 1.38 0.24 -9.37
N GLU A 99 2.19 -0.81 -9.48
CA GLU A 99 3.27 -0.93 -10.46
C GLU A 99 2.77 -0.99 -11.90
N TYR A 100 1.60 -1.58 -12.12
CA TYR A 100 0.98 -1.69 -13.43
C TYR A 100 -0.17 -0.69 -13.56
N ASP A 101 -0.36 -0.19 -14.76
CA ASP A 101 -1.43 0.73 -15.08
C ASP A 101 -2.79 0.10 -14.73
N SER A 102 -3.53 0.78 -13.88
CA SER A 102 -4.92 0.45 -13.55
C SER A 102 -5.89 1.39 -14.29
N LEU A 103 -5.44 1.91 -15.43
CA LEU A 103 -6.22 2.80 -16.27
C LEU A 103 -7.17 2.01 -17.16
N ASP A 104 -8.39 2.47 -17.28
CA ASP A 104 -9.33 1.94 -18.25
C ASP A 104 -9.00 2.53 -19.63
N PRO A 105 -8.60 1.72 -20.64
CA PRO A 105 -8.26 2.22 -21.96
C PRO A 105 -9.43 2.85 -22.70
N GLY A 106 -10.66 2.66 -22.24
CA GLY A 106 -11.87 3.28 -22.78
C GLY A 106 -12.16 4.68 -22.25
N LEU A 107 -11.43 5.15 -21.24
CA LEU A 107 -11.64 6.45 -20.62
C LEU A 107 -10.58 7.46 -21.03
N THR A 108 -10.98 8.74 -21.15
CA THR A 108 -10.01 9.83 -21.26
C THR A 108 -9.32 10.08 -19.91
N ALA A 109 -8.17 10.75 -19.91
CA ALA A 109 -7.45 11.09 -18.66
C ALA A 109 -8.35 11.83 -17.67
N ILE A 110 -9.16 12.78 -18.16
CA ILE A 110 -10.09 13.54 -17.31
C ILE A 110 -11.20 12.66 -16.75
N ASP A 111 -11.76 11.74 -17.55
CA ASP A 111 -12.80 10.82 -17.09
C ASP A 111 -12.26 9.84 -16.04
N GLN A 112 -11.03 9.36 -16.22
CA GLN A 112 -10.38 8.47 -15.26
C GLN A 112 -10.18 9.14 -13.90
N VAL A 113 -9.69 10.40 -13.89
CA VAL A 113 -9.47 11.14 -12.64
C VAL A 113 -10.82 11.53 -12.01
N ARG A 114 -11.78 11.97 -12.80
CA ARG A 114 -13.14 12.26 -12.34
C ARG A 114 -13.78 11.03 -11.70
N TYR A 115 -13.74 9.89 -12.39
CA TYR A 115 -14.29 8.62 -11.89
C TYR A 115 -13.67 8.22 -10.56
N SER A 116 -12.34 8.37 -10.42
CA SER A 116 -11.65 8.13 -9.15
C SER A 116 -12.16 9.02 -8.02
N GLY A 117 -12.42 10.30 -8.31
CA GLY A 117 -13.01 11.24 -7.35
C GLY A 117 -14.44 10.85 -6.94
N GLU A 118 -15.27 10.43 -7.90
CA GLU A 118 -16.63 9.96 -7.62
C GLU A 118 -16.65 8.68 -6.77
N LEU A 119 -15.73 7.75 -7.02
CA LEU A 119 -15.55 6.54 -6.18
C LEU A 119 -15.17 6.88 -4.73
N LEU A 120 -14.49 8.00 -4.51
CA LEU A 120 -14.16 8.52 -3.18
C LEU A 120 -15.29 9.36 -2.56
N GLY A 121 -16.46 9.44 -3.20
CA GLY A 121 -17.64 10.11 -2.68
C GLY A 121 -17.78 11.59 -3.07
N MET A 122 -16.97 12.09 -4.00
CA MET A 122 -17.16 13.45 -4.54
C MET A 122 -18.41 13.49 -5.43
N ASN A 123 -19.16 14.59 -5.37
CA ASN A 123 -20.22 14.81 -6.35
C ASN A 123 -19.62 15.06 -7.75
N PRO A 124 -20.34 14.76 -8.85
CA PRO A 124 -19.80 14.80 -10.21
C PRO A 124 -19.20 16.16 -10.61
N ALA A 125 -19.82 17.27 -10.19
CA ALA A 125 -19.32 18.62 -10.52
C ALA A 125 -17.98 18.90 -9.84
N SER A 126 -17.87 18.59 -8.53
CA SER A 126 -16.61 18.74 -7.79
C SER A 126 -15.53 17.78 -8.29
N ALA A 127 -15.89 16.54 -8.64
CA ALA A 127 -14.97 15.57 -9.21
C ALA A 127 -14.41 16.04 -10.57
N THR A 128 -15.24 16.63 -11.42
CA THR A 128 -14.82 17.20 -12.71
C THR A 128 -13.87 18.38 -12.50
N GLN A 129 -14.22 19.32 -11.63
CA GLN A 129 -13.34 20.45 -11.32
C GLN A 129 -11.99 19.96 -10.79
N ARG A 130 -12.01 19.03 -9.84
CA ARG A 130 -10.78 18.47 -9.26
C ARG A 130 -9.94 17.71 -10.28
N ALA A 131 -10.57 17.03 -11.24
CA ALA A 131 -9.86 16.35 -12.32
C ALA A 131 -9.07 17.34 -13.18
N HIS A 132 -9.65 18.47 -13.57
CA HIS A 132 -8.94 19.52 -14.30
C HIS A 132 -7.76 20.08 -13.52
N GLU A 133 -7.96 20.40 -12.23
CA GLU A 133 -6.89 20.92 -11.37
C GLU A 133 -5.71 19.94 -11.27
N VAL A 134 -5.99 18.65 -11.05
CA VAL A 134 -4.95 17.62 -10.90
C VAL A 134 -4.20 17.41 -12.21
N LEU A 135 -4.89 17.33 -13.35
CA LEU A 135 -4.26 17.15 -14.66
C LEU A 135 -3.40 18.36 -15.02
N GLN A 136 -3.90 19.56 -14.81
CA GLN A 136 -3.09 20.80 -15.01
C GLN A 136 -1.84 20.82 -14.12
N TYR A 137 -1.94 20.37 -12.86
CA TYR A 137 -0.81 20.30 -11.95
C TYR A 137 0.31 19.38 -12.44
N VAL A 138 -0.03 18.30 -13.14
CA VAL A 138 0.96 17.36 -13.71
C VAL A 138 1.30 17.66 -15.18
N GLY A 139 0.78 18.74 -15.75
CA GLY A 139 1.15 19.20 -17.08
C GLY A 139 0.37 18.52 -18.22
N LEU A 140 -0.83 18.02 -17.94
CA LEU A 140 -1.76 17.42 -18.90
C LEU A 140 -2.99 18.30 -19.16
#